data_0ad45b783da1d995bd343131f44bce9d
#
_entry.id   0ad45b783da1d995bd343131f44bce9d
#
_cell.length_a   1.000
_cell.length_b   1.000
_cell.length_c   1.000
_cell.angle_alpha   90.00
_cell.angle_beta   90.00
_cell.angle_gamma   90.00
#
_symmetry.space_group_name_H-M   'P 1'
#
loop_
_entity.id
_entity.type
_entity.pdbx_description
1 polymer ?
#
loop_
_entity_poly.entity_id
_entity_poly.type
_entity_poly.pdbx_seq_one_letter_code
_entity_poly.pdbx_strand_id
1 'polypeptide(L)'
;MKAIYICAAILILFIIVQTVLAMSSQKTEQQAYRVVLEERDFEIRFYPEATMASLNLAASTYQGVASNGFRKLANYIFGGNQASKSIAMTAPVRMQFAEKQSSMSFVMPKKYDASS
;
A
#
# COMPACT_ATOMS: atom_id res chain seq x y z
N MET A 1 7.12 -40.79 -21.07
CA MET A 1 8.32 -40.05 -20.61
C MET A 1 8.28 -38.55 -20.96
N LYS A 2 7.92 -38.17 -22.18
CA LYS A 2 7.82 -36.74 -22.55
C LYS A 2 6.84 -35.96 -21.67
N ALA A 3 5.71 -36.54 -21.26
CA ALA A 3 4.72 -35.92 -20.37
C ALA A 3 5.30 -35.60 -19.00
N ILE A 4 6.18 -36.42 -18.46
CA ILE A 4 6.82 -36.19 -17.15
C ILE A 4 7.74 -34.98 -17.21
N TYR A 5 8.50 -34.81 -18.28
CA TYR A 5 9.36 -33.64 -18.44
C TYR A 5 8.56 -32.33 -18.60
N ILE A 6 7.43 -32.41 -19.30
CA ILE A 6 6.53 -31.25 -19.44
C ILE A 6 5.93 -30.87 -18.09
N CYS A 7 5.45 -31.82 -17.30
CA CYS A 7 4.92 -31.54 -15.95
C CYS A 7 6.00 -30.99 -15.03
N ALA A 8 7.21 -31.52 -15.08
CA ALA A 8 8.33 -31.01 -14.29
C ALA A 8 8.68 -29.57 -14.68
N ALA A 9 8.70 -29.24 -15.97
CA ALA A 9 8.98 -27.90 -16.45
C ALA A 9 7.91 -26.91 -16.00
N ILE A 10 6.62 -27.27 -16.05
CA ILE A 10 5.52 -26.45 -15.57
C ILE A 10 5.64 -26.20 -14.06
N LEU A 11 5.96 -27.22 -13.29
CA LEU A 11 6.14 -27.10 -11.84
C LEU A 11 7.29 -26.16 -11.49
N ILE A 12 8.42 -26.28 -12.16
CA ILE A 12 9.58 -25.41 -11.95
C ILE A 12 9.22 -23.96 -12.30
N LEU A 13 8.56 -23.74 -13.42
CA LEU A 13 8.11 -22.41 -13.82
C LEU A 13 7.16 -21.80 -12.78
N PHE A 14 6.22 -22.59 -12.27
CA PHE A 14 5.30 -22.16 -11.22
C PHE A 14 6.04 -21.74 -9.95
N ILE A 15 7.02 -22.51 -9.50
CA ILE A 15 7.84 -22.18 -8.31
C ILE A 15 8.62 -20.88 -8.55
N ILE A 16 9.21 -20.70 -9.73
CA ILE A 16 9.94 -19.46 -10.06
C ILE A 16 9.02 -18.24 -10.00
N VAL A 17 7.83 -18.33 -10.60
CA VAL A 17 6.85 -17.23 -10.59
C VAL A 17 6.43 -16.90 -9.16
N GLN A 18 6.13 -17.90 -8.33
CA GLN A 18 5.76 -17.68 -6.92
C GLN A 18 6.89 -17.03 -6.13
N THR A 19 8.13 -17.44 -6.35
CA THR A 19 9.29 -16.85 -5.67
C THR A 19 9.49 -15.38 -6.07
N VAL A 20 9.38 -15.06 -7.36
CA VAL A 20 9.49 -13.68 -7.85
C VAL A 20 8.40 -12.80 -7.27
N LEU A 21 7.14 -13.27 -7.23
CA LEU A 21 6.03 -12.52 -6.65
C LEU A 21 6.23 -12.28 -5.15
N ALA A 22 6.68 -13.29 -4.41
CA ALA A 22 6.96 -13.18 -2.98
C ALA A 22 8.08 -12.16 -2.69
N MET A 23 9.15 -12.16 -3.48
CA MET A 23 10.22 -11.18 -3.36
C MET A 23 9.77 -9.76 -3.70
N SER A 24 8.89 -9.61 -4.67
CA SER A 24 8.34 -8.31 -5.07
C SER A 24 7.48 -7.69 -3.95
N SER A 25 6.69 -8.49 -3.27
CA SER A 25 5.83 -8.00 -2.18
C SER A 25 6.62 -7.55 -0.94
N GLN A 26 7.80 -8.10 -0.72
CA GLN A 26 8.68 -7.68 0.38
C GLN A 26 9.35 -6.32 0.17
N LYS A 27 9.34 -5.80 -1.06
CA LYS A 27 9.96 -4.52 -1.41
C LYS A 27 9.04 -3.31 -1.21
N THR A 28 7.80 -3.51 -0.77
CA THR A 28 6.89 -2.40 -0.49
C THR A 28 7.45 -1.54 0.63
N GLU A 29 7.66 -0.26 0.36
CA GLU A 29 8.11 0.69 1.36
C GLU A 29 7.06 0.85 2.45
N GLN A 30 7.48 0.80 3.71
CA GLN A 30 6.62 0.99 4.87
C GLN A 30 6.97 2.31 5.56
N GLN A 31 5.94 2.96 6.14
CA GLN A 31 6.16 4.12 6.97
C GLN A 31 7.04 3.75 8.16
N ALA A 32 8.16 4.47 8.31
CA ALA A 32 9.08 4.27 9.43
C ALA A 32 8.37 4.51 10.78
N TYR A 33 8.66 3.69 11.75
CA TYR A 33 8.17 3.85 13.12
C TYR A 33 9.20 3.29 14.10
N ARG A 34 9.05 3.68 15.37
CA ARG A 34 9.76 3.04 16.48
C ARG A 34 8.76 2.56 17.51
N VAL A 35 9.01 1.43 18.12
CA VAL A 35 8.21 0.93 19.22
C VAL A 35 8.61 1.68 20.50
N VAL A 36 7.64 2.33 21.13
CA VAL A 36 7.84 3.09 22.38
C VAL A 36 7.57 2.21 23.59
N LEU A 37 6.55 1.38 23.50
CA LEU A 37 6.16 0.43 24.54
C LEU A 37 5.63 -0.84 23.89
N GLU A 38 6.08 -1.98 24.36
CA GLU A 38 5.58 -3.29 23.94
C GLU A 38 4.94 -4.00 25.11
N GLU A 39 3.70 -4.38 24.97
CA GLU A 39 2.92 -5.14 25.93
C GLU A 39 2.51 -6.48 25.31
N ARG A 40 1.96 -7.36 26.11
CA ARG A 40 1.59 -8.72 25.67
C ARG A 40 0.59 -8.73 24.51
N ASP A 41 -0.39 -7.83 24.55
CA ASP A 41 -1.51 -7.81 23.61
C ASP A 41 -1.48 -6.63 22.63
N PHE A 42 -0.59 -5.67 22.84
CA PHE A 42 -0.45 -4.48 21.99
C PHE A 42 0.96 -3.88 22.10
N GLU A 43 1.28 -3.01 21.14
CA GLU A 43 2.47 -2.16 21.18
C GLU A 43 2.10 -0.71 20.89
N ILE A 44 2.83 0.22 21.48
CA ILE A 44 2.69 1.64 21.19
C ILE A 44 3.83 2.03 20.24
N ARG A 45 3.47 2.55 19.07
CA ARG A 45 4.41 2.98 18.03
C ARG A 45 4.45 4.48 17.93
N PHE A 46 5.62 5.02 17.75
CA PHE A 46 5.82 6.40 17.36
C PHE A 46 6.10 6.48 15.86
N TYR A 47 5.28 7.24 15.14
CA TYR A 47 5.46 7.50 13.72
C TYR A 47 5.97 8.92 13.52
N PRO A 48 7.19 9.11 12.99
CA PRO A 48 7.67 10.43 12.62
C PRO A 48 6.80 11.08 11.55
N GLU A 49 6.96 12.39 11.38
CA GLU A 49 6.29 13.14 10.32
C GLU A 49 6.52 12.49 8.95
N ALA A 50 5.48 12.42 8.14
CA ALA A 50 5.52 11.86 6.81
C ALA A 50 4.60 12.65 5.87
N THR A 51 5.00 12.74 4.60
CA THR A 51 4.16 13.31 3.55
C THR A 51 3.11 12.29 3.13
N MET A 52 1.87 12.71 3.05
CA MET A 52 0.74 11.84 2.72
C MET A 52 -0.07 12.38 1.55
N ALA A 53 -0.53 11.50 0.69
CA ALA A 53 -1.58 11.80 -0.27
C ALA A 53 -2.93 11.46 0.37
N SER A 54 -3.76 12.46 0.60
CA SER A 54 -5.02 12.31 1.33
C SER A 54 -6.21 12.71 0.47
N LEU A 55 -7.31 12.03 0.66
CA LEU A 55 -8.57 12.30 0.00
C LEU A 55 -9.70 12.35 1.02
N ASN A 56 -10.49 13.42 0.97
CA ASN A 56 -11.69 13.57 1.77
C ASN A 56 -12.90 13.00 1.02
N LEU A 57 -13.72 12.23 1.71
CA LEU A 57 -14.89 11.57 1.16
C LEU A 57 -16.12 11.85 2.01
N ALA A 58 -17.26 12.01 1.34
CA ALA A 58 -18.54 12.22 2.04
C ALA A 58 -19.11 10.93 2.66
N ALA A 59 -18.57 9.77 2.30
CA ALA A 59 -19.05 8.48 2.81
C ALA A 59 -18.63 8.25 4.26
N SER A 60 -19.55 7.75 5.07
CA SER A 60 -19.31 7.40 6.48
C SER A 60 -19.15 5.90 6.71
N THR A 61 -19.41 5.06 5.72
CA THR A 61 -19.26 3.61 5.82
C THR A 61 -17.89 3.13 5.35
N TYR A 62 -17.39 2.06 5.95
CA TYR A 62 -16.11 1.45 5.55
C TYR A 62 -16.07 1.13 4.06
N GLN A 63 -17.11 0.48 3.52
CA GLN A 63 -17.16 0.10 2.11
C GLN A 63 -17.17 1.30 1.17
N GLY A 64 -17.92 2.36 1.51
CA GLY A 64 -17.94 3.58 0.71
C GLY A 64 -16.60 4.29 0.67
N VAL A 65 -15.90 4.40 1.81
CA VAL A 65 -14.56 4.98 1.89
C VAL A 65 -13.53 4.10 1.21
N ALA A 66 -13.56 2.78 1.49
CA ALA A 66 -12.54 1.86 0.99
C ALA A 66 -12.58 1.75 -0.54
N SER A 67 -13.73 1.55 -1.16
CA SER A 67 -13.80 1.33 -2.62
C SER A 67 -13.57 2.61 -3.43
N ASN A 68 -14.27 3.70 -3.08
CA ASN A 68 -14.15 4.96 -3.82
C ASN A 68 -12.83 5.69 -3.52
N GLY A 69 -12.44 5.75 -2.26
CA GLY A 69 -11.21 6.41 -1.84
C GLY A 69 -9.97 5.71 -2.39
N PHE A 70 -9.90 4.41 -2.25
CA PHE A 70 -8.77 3.62 -2.77
C PHE A 70 -8.62 3.77 -4.28
N ARG A 71 -9.72 3.70 -5.03
CA ARG A 71 -9.69 3.86 -6.49
C ARG A 71 -9.15 5.22 -6.92
N LYS A 72 -9.56 6.29 -6.27
CA LYS A 72 -9.11 7.66 -6.57
C LYS A 72 -7.63 7.86 -6.23
N LEU A 73 -7.20 7.39 -5.06
CA LEU A 73 -5.79 7.48 -4.65
C LEU A 73 -4.89 6.58 -5.51
N ALA A 74 -5.34 5.37 -5.84
CA ALA A 74 -4.61 4.47 -6.74
C ALA A 74 -4.44 5.09 -8.13
N ASN A 75 -5.48 5.72 -8.68
CA ASN A 75 -5.38 6.44 -9.94
C ASN A 75 -4.33 7.56 -9.87
N TYR A 76 -4.29 8.29 -8.78
CA TYR A 76 -3.29 9.34 -8.57
C TYR A 76 -1.86 8.81 -8.60
N ILE A 77 -1.57 7.73 -7.88
CA ILE A 77 -0.22 7.17 -7.82
C ILE A 77 0.17 6.40 -9.09
N PHE A 78 -0.79 5.94 -9.88
CA PHE A 78 -0.53 5.26 -11.16
C PHE A 78 -0.46 6.20 -12.37
N GLY A 79 -0.24 7.48 -12.14
CA GLY A 79 0.00 8.46 -13.18
C GLY A 79 -1.09 9.51 -13.38
N GLY A 80 -2.20 9.45 -12.64
CA GLY A 80 -3.29 10.43 -12.70
C GLY A 80 -3.00 11.73 -11.95
N ASN A 81 -1.74 12.12 -11.77
CA ASN A 81 -1.29 13.37 -11.18
C ASN A 81 -0.80 14.35 -12.25
N GLN A 82 -0.59 15.61 -11.88
CA GLN A 82 -0.20 16.66 -12.85
C GLN A 82 1.08 16.33 -13.62
N ALA A 83 2.03 15.66 -13.00
CA ALA A 83 3.31 15.30 -13.62
C ALA A 83 3.25 13.97 -14.37
N SER A 84 2.11 13.29 -14.38
CA SER A 84 1.92 11.96 -14.97
C SER A 84 2.96 10.93 -14.48
N LYS A 85 3.40 11.07 -13.24
CA LYS A 85 4.39 10.20 -12.63
C LYS A 85 3.73 8.98 -12.00
N SER A 86 4.32 7.82 -12.22
CA SER A 86 3.99 6.62 -11.46
C SER A 86 4.70 6.68 -10.11
N ILE A 87 3.95 6.58 -9.03
CA ILE A 87 4.43 6.65 -7.66
C ILE A 87 4.32 5.26 -7.05
N ALA A 88 5.39 4.76 -6.44
CA ALA A 88 5.37 3.47 -5.77
C ALA A 88 4.40 3.50 -4.58
N MET A 89 3.62 2.44 -4.45
CA MET A 89 2.71 2.29 -3.32
C MET A 89 3.49 1.94 -2.05
N THR A 90 3.10 2.54 -0.94
CA THR A 90 3.66 2.26 0.39
C THR A 90 2.62 1.61 1.30
N ALA A 91 3.02 1.18 2.47
CA ALA A 91 2.16 0.70 3.53
C ALA A 91 2.39 1.51 4.82
N PRO A 92 1.41 1.67 5.68
CA PRO A 92 0.00 1.28 5.55
C PRO A 92 -0.85 2.30 4.79
N VAL A 93 -2.06 1.90 4.41
CA VAL A 93 -3.13 2.80 3.99
C VAL A 93 -3.91 3.21 5.25
N ARG A 94 -4.11 4.50 5.45
CA ARG A 94 -4.85 5.02 6.61
C ARG A 94 -6.25 5.45 6.22
N MET A 95 -7.22 5.12 7.06
CA MET A 95 -8.60 5.56 6.91
C MET A 95 -9.10 6.15 8.22
N GLN A 96 -9.77 7.29 8.14
CA GLN A 96 -10.46 7.92 9.26
C GLN A 96 -11.94 8.02 8.93
N PHE A 97 -12.77 7.61 9.88
CA PHE A 97 -14.22 7.66 9.75
C PHE A 97 -14.78 8.74 10.68
N ALA A 98 -15.60 9.61 10.12
CA ALA A 98 -16.34 10.61 10.88
C ALA A 98 -17.76 10.70 10.34
N GLU A 99 -18.69 11.17 11.17
CA GLU A 99 -20.11 11.24 10.79
C GLU A 99 -20.37 12.07 9.54
N LYS A 100 -19.64 13.17 9.37
CA LYS A 100 -19.84 14.09 8.25
C LYS A 100 -18.83 13.94 7.13
N GLN A 101 -17.63 13.49 7.45
CA GLN A 101 -16.56 13.40 6.47
C GLN A 101 -15.56 12.32 6.86
N SER A 102 -15.27 11.43 5.95
CA SER A 102 -14.23 10.42 6.10
C SER A 102 -13.04 10.73 5.21
N SER A 103 -11.89 10.21 5.54
CA SER A 103 -10.68 10.40 4.73
C SER A 103 -9.91 9.11 4.54
N MET A 104 -9.21 9.02 3.42
CA MET A 104 -8.24 7.97 3.13
C MET A 104 -6.92 8.61 2.76
N SER A 105 -5.83 8.06 3.24
CA SER A 105 -4.48 8.59 3.00
C SER A 105 -3.50 7.49 2.71
N PHE A 106 -2.65 7.73 1.70
CA PHE A 106 -1.47 6.93 1.41
C PHE A 106 -0.23 7.66 1.91
N VAL A 107 0.68 6.97 2.56
CA VAL A 107 2.00 7.52 2.89
C VAL A 107 2.82 7.58 1.61
N MET A 108 3.35 8.75 1.28
CA MET A 108 4.21 8.92 0.12
C MET A 108 5.57 8.27 0.36
N PRO A 109 6.22 7.70 -0.68
CA PRO A 109 7.61 7.26 -0.56
C PRO A 109 8.52 8.38 -0.06
N LYS A 110 9.56 8.03 0.69
CA LYS A 110 10.48 9.01 1.32
C LYS A 110 11.10 10.01 0.35
N LYS A 111 11.26 9.64 -0.92
CA LYS A 111 11.82 10.52 -1.95
C LYS A 111 10.91 11.70 -2.33
N TYR A 112 9.64 11.68 -1.91
CA TYR A 112 8.71 12.77 -2.11
C TYR A 112 8.52 13.56 -0.81
N ASP A 113 8.47 14.88 -0.95
CA ASP A 113 8.11 15.78 0.15
C ASP A 113 6.90 16.65 -0.26
N ALA A 114 6.47 17.55 0.63
CA ALA A 114 5.33 18.41 0.38
C ALA A 114 5.52 19.38 -0.79
N SER A 115 6.76 19.60 -1.22
CA SER A 115 7.12 20.48 -2.34
C SER A 115 7.26 19.76 -3.68
N SER A 116 7.21 18.44 -3.68
CA SER A 116 7.42 17.62 -4.87
C SER A 116 6.25 17.62 -5.83
#